data_c94845a48e9b6d1987e9c488e5451ed0
#
_entry.id   c94845a48e9b6d1987e9c488e5451ed0
#
_cell.length_a   1.000
_cell.length_b   1.000
_cell.length_c   1.000
_cell.angle_alpha   90.00
_cell.angle_beta   90.00
_cell.angle_gamma   90.00
#
_symmetry.space_group_name_H-M   'P 1'
#
loop_
_entity.id
_entity.type
_entity.pdbx_description
1 polymer ?
#
loop_
_entity_poly.entity_id
_entity_poly.type
_entity_poly.pdbx_seq_one_letter_code
_entity_poly.pdbx_strand_id
1 'polypeptide(L)'
;MVASVAKRKFIKFNATILFYIHLFSARSFTFLIYKFWEFFARSMSKDGLNRMEFEISELAKAVGFNVISKDRNPAWKPINDKFANDILEELKIYKPNARITAVHAGLECGVLLEKKAGLSACSIGPNIYSPHSTREHCEVASALFIEKVVRGIVKKYNS
;
A
#
# COMPACT_ATOMS: atom_id res chain seq x y z
N MET A 1 0.24 -3.58 -8.05
CA MET A 1 -0.26 -4.03 -9.36
C MET A 1 -1.20 -2.98 -9.91
N VAL A 2 -0.98 -2.49 -11.10
CA VAL A 2 -1.88 -1.61 -11.84
C VAL A 2 -2.47 -2.42 -12.99
N ALA A 3 -3.78 -2.64 -12.98
CA ALA A 3 -4.49 -3.20 -14.12
C ALA A 3 -5.23 -2.06 -14.83
N SER A 4 -4.93 -1.87 -16.10
CA SER A 4 -5.54 -0.83 -16.95
C SER A 4 -6.49 -1.48 -17.95
N VAL A 5 -7.71 -0.93 -18.06
CA VAL A 5 -8.80 -1.54 -18.82
C VAL A 5 -9.45 -0.49 -19.75
N ALA A 6 -9.47 -0.76 -21.05
CA ALA A 6 -10.02 0.18 -22.07
C ALA A 6 -11.17 -0.39 -22.88
N LYS A 7 -12.29 0.30 -23.01
CA LYS A 7 -13.41 -0.02 -23.94
C LYS A 7 -14.38 1.11 -24.33
N ARG A 8 -15.03 0.88 -25.50
CA ARG A 8 -16.11 1.68 -26.09
C ARG A 8 -17.50 1.22 -25.60
N LYS A 9 -17.91 1.40 -24.33
CA LYS A 9 -19.34 1.33 -23.94
C LYS A 9 -19.57 1.78 -22.49
N PHE A 10 -20.78 2.30 -22.21
CA PHE A 10 -21.25 2.66 -20.89
C PHE A 10 -21.52 1.40 -20.04
N ILE A 11 -21.06 1.38 -18.80
CA ILE A 11 -21.47 0.37 -17.82
C ILE A 11 -21.97 1.07 -16.55
N LYS A 12 -23.19 0.73 -16.14
CA LYS A 12 -23.70 0.97 -14.79
C LYS A 12 -23.21 -0.19 -13.91
N PHE A 13 -22.47 0.10 -12.86
CA PHE A 13 -22.12 -0.89 -11.85
C PHE A 13 -23.26 -1.06 -10.85
N ASN A 14 -23.61 -2.32 -10.54
CA ASN A 14 -24.53 -2.66 -9.46
C ASN A 14 -23.82 -2.65 -8.10
N ALA A 15 -24.57 -2.31 -7.04
CA ALA A 15 -24.08 -2.09 -5.68
C ALA A 15 -23.26 -3.24 -5.04
N THR A 16 -23.37 -4.46 -5.55
CA THR A 16 -22.63 -5.63 -5.05
C THR A 16 -21.12 -5.53 -5.30
N ILE A 17 -20.70 -4.78 -6.31
CA ILE A 17 -19.29 -4.52 -6.63
C ILE A 17 -18.70 -3.47 -5.69
N LEU A 18 -19.52 -2.57 -5.15
CA LEU A 18 -19.09 -1.55 -4.19
C LEU A 18 -18.52 -2.14 -2.88
N PHE A 19 -18.98 -3.31 -2.45
CA PHE A 19 -18.50 -3.93 -1.20
C PHE A 19 -17.04 -4.43 -1.28
N TYR A 20 -16.59 -4.81 -2.48
CA TYR A 20 -15.19 -5.19 -2.75
C TYR A 20 -14.30 -3.98 -3.07
N ILE A 21 -14.88 -2.85 -3.48
CA ILE A 21 -14.16 -1.63 -3.86
C ILE A 21 -13.51 -0.93 -2.65
N HIS A 22 -13.91 -1.21 -1.43
CA HIS A 22 -13.29 -0.63 -0.22
C HIS A 22 -11.80 -0.99 -0.05
N LEU A 23 -11.31 -2.00 -0.78
CA LEU A 23 -9.91 -2.42 -0.82
C LEU A 23 -9.14 -1.91 -2.06
N PHE A 24 -9.79 -1.13 -2.93
CA PHE A 24 -9.23 -0.68 -4.20
C PHE A 24 -9.33 0.84 -4.36
N SER A 25 -8.25 1.48 -4.80
CA SER A 25 -8.32 2.81 -5.39
C SER A 25 -8.56 2.65 -6.89
N ALA A 26 -9.69 3.14 -7.40
CA ALA A 26 -10.01 3.14 -8.82
C ALA A 26 -10.02 4.58 -9.35
N ARG A 27 -9.40 4.82 -10.49
CA ARG A 27 -9.46 6.08 -11.23
C ARG A 27 -10.12 5.85 -12.58
N SER A 28 -11.09 6.68 -12.93
CA SER A 28 -11.75 6.66 -14.23
C SER A 28 -11.35 7.88 -15.03
N PHE A 29 -10.83 7.65 -16.24
CA PHE A 29 -10.49 8.70 -17.18
C PHE A 29 -11.30 8.49 -18.46
N THR A 30 -11.93 9.55 -18.95
CA THR A 30 -12.65 9.53 -20.23
C THR A 30 -11.88 10.41 -21.22
N PHE A 31 -11.26 9.80 -22.22
CA PHE A 31 -10.78 10.49 -23.42
C PHE A 31 -11.85 10.42 -24.50
N LEU A 32 -11.87 11.36 -25.43
CA LEU A 32 -12.94 11.58 -26.43
C LEU A 32 -13.45 10.31 -27.16
N ILE A 33 -12.69 9.22 -27.15
CA ILE A 33 -13.03 7.97 -27.87
C ILE A 33 -12.81 6.71 -27.02
N TYR A 34 -12.11 6.78 -25.87
CA TYR A 34 -11.75 5.62 -25.05
C TYR A 34 -12.10 5.84 -23.57
N LYS A 35 -12.69 4.83 -22.93
CA LYS A 35 -12.82 4.76 -21.48
C LYS A 35 -11.69 3.95 -20.91
N PHE A 36 -11.03 4.51 -19.92
CA PHE A 36 -9.89 3.96 -19.25
C PHE A 36 -10.22 3.78 -17.76
N TRP A 37 -9.95 2.59 -17.22
CA TRP A 37 -10.14 2.30 -15.81
C TRP A 37 -8.82 1.76 -15.27
N GLU A 38 -8.36 2.33 -14.18
CA GLU A 38 -7.14 1.95 -13.51
C GLU A 38 -7.47 1.42 -12.11
N PHE A 39 -6.98 0.20 -11.81
CA PHE A 39 -7.21 -0.47 -10.54
C PHE A 39 -5.88 -0.73 -9.85
N PHE A 40 -5.81 -0.40 -8.56
CA PHE A 40 -4.67 -0.67 -7.69
C PHE A 40 -5.05 -1.73 -6.66
N ALA A 41 -4.60 -2.96 -6.87
CA ALA A 41 -4.79 -4.04 -5.91
C ALA A 41 -3.71 -4.01 -4.84
N ARG A 42 -4.11 -4.23 -3.59
CA ARG A 42 -3.20 -4.30 -2.44
C ARG A 42 -3.55 -5.51 -1.58
N SER A 43 -2.56 -6.29 -1.17
CA SER A 43 -2.73 -7.43 -0.28
C SER A 43 -1.45 -7.70 0.50
N MET A 44 -1.59 -8.28 1.68
CA MET A 44 -0.48 -8.80 2.48
C MET A 44 -0.02 -10.19 2.02
N SER A 45 -0.68 -10.81 1.04
CA SER A 45 -0.29 -12.10 0.49
C SER A 45 -0.19 -12.06 -1.04
N LYS A 46 0.78 -12.82 -1.58
CA LYS A 46 0.96 -12.99 -3.02
C LYS A 46 -0.27 -13.64 -3.67
N ASP A 47 -0.84 -14.64 -3.00
CA ASP A 47 -2.03 -15.33 -3.49
C ASP A 47 -3.25 -14.41 -3.53
N GLY A 48 -3.41 -13.55 -2.51
CA GLY A 48 -4.45 -12.53 -2.51
C GLY A 48 -4.31 -11.54 -3.68
N LEU A 49 -3.07 -11.10 -4.00
CA LEU A 49 -2.83 -10.28 -5.18
C LEU A 49 -3.14 -11.02 -6.48
N ASN A 50 -2.69 -12.27 -6.62
CA ASN A 50 -2.95 -13.09 -7.80
C ASN A 50 -4.45 -13.29 -8.02
N ARG A 51 -5.16 -13.61 -6.95
CA ARG A 51 -6.63 -13.80 -6.99
C ARG A 51 -7.36 -12.53 -7.40
N MET A 52 -7.03 -11.39 -6.82
CA MET A 52 -7.64 -10.12 -7.17
C MET A 52 -7.36 -9.73 -8.62
N GLU A 53 -6.12 -9.93 -9.10
CA GLU A 53 -5.76 -9.69 -10.49
C GLU A 53 -6.58 -10.56 -11.44
N PHE A 54 -6.71 -11.85 -11.12
CA PHE A 54 -7.51 -12.80 -11.91
C PHE A 54 -8.98 -12.38 -11.94
N GLU A 55 -9.61 -12.17 -10.80
CA GLU A 55 -11.03 -11.82 -10.70
C GLU A 55 -11.37 -10.52 -11.44
N ILE A 56 -10.54 -9.46 -11.28
CA ILE A 56 -10.73 -8.20 -11.98
C ILE A 56 -10.54 -8.37 -13.49
N SER A 57 -9.52 -9.15 -13.89
CA SER A 57 -9.24 -9.37 -15.31
C SER A 57 -10.37 -10.13 -15.99
N GLU A 58 -10.89 -11.17 -15.37
CA GLU A 58 -12.01 -11.96 -15.92
C GLU A 58 -13.30 -11.13 -15.99
N LEU A 59 -13.60 -10.36 -14.93
CA LEU A 59 -14.75 -9.46 -14.96
C LEU A 59 -14.63 -8.42 -16.08
N ALA A 60 -13.46 -7.81 -16.22
CA ALA A 60 -13.22 -6.81 -17.25
C ALA A 60 -13.36 -7.39 -18.67
N LYS A 61 -12.81 -8.59 -18.91
CA LYS A 61 -12.95 -9.32 -20.17
C LYS A 61 -14.41 -9.67 -20.47
N ALA A 62 -15.15 -10.16 -19.46
CA ALA A 62 -16.56 -10.54 -19.61
C ALA A 62 -17.44 -9.37 -20.06
N VAL A 63 -17.11 -8.15 -19.65
CA VAL A 63 -17.79 -6.93 -20.11
C VAL A 63 -17.07 -6.27 -21.29
N GLY A 64 -16.09 -6.97 -21.86
CA GLY A 64 -15.38 -6.71 -23.12
C GLY A 64 -14.38 -5.59 -23.06
N PHE A 65 -13.68 -5.42 -21.96
CA PHE A 65 -12.51 -4.57 -21.88
C PHE A 65 -11.23 -5.34 -22.20
N ASN A 66 -10.24 -4.65 -22.75
CA ASN A 66 -8.87 -5.17 -22.80
C ASN A 66 -8.18 -4.89 -21.48
N VAL A 67 -7.50 -5.90 -20.93
CA VAL A 67 -6.81 -5.79 -19.65
C VAL A 67 -5.30 -5.75 -19.87
N ILE A 68 -4.65 -4.76 -19.27
CA ILE A 68 -3.19 -4.66 -19.20
C ILE A 68 -2.82 -4.66 -17.72
N SER A 69 -2.04 -5.66 -17.30
CA SER A 69 -1.47 -5.71 -15.95
C SER A 69 -0.01 -5.27 -16.00
N LYS A 70 0.36 -4.31 -15.16
CA LYS A 70 1.72 -3.77 -15.07
C LYS A 70 2.00 -3.24 -13.67
N ASP A 71 3.23 -2.87 -13.41
CA ASP A 71 3.68 -2.19 -12.19
C ASP A 71 3.25 -2.95 -10.92
N ARG A 72 3.51 -4.26 -10.89
CA ARG A 72 3.14 -5.12 -9.77
C ARG A 72 4.03 -4.84 -8.56
N ASN A 73 3.43 -4.27 -7.51
CA ASN A 73 4.09 -4.16 -6.22
C ASN A 73 4.01 -5.48 -5.45
N PRO A 74 5.10 -5.90 -4.78
CA PRO A 74 5.10 -7.13 -4.01
C PRO A 74 4.14 -7.04 -2.82
N ALA A 75 3.56 -8.18 -2.45
CA ALA A 75 2.84 -8.30 -1.19
C ALA A 75 3.84 -8.19 -0.03
N TRP A 76 3.49 -7.42 1.00
CA TRP A 76 4.28 -7.34 2.22
C TRP A 76 3.47 -7.81 3.41
N LYS A 77 3.92 -8.92 4.00
CA LYS A 77 3.40 -9.39 5.28
C LYS A 77 4.32 -8.89 6.39
N PRO A 78 3.85 -8.03 7.28
CA PRO A 78 4.66 -7.54 8.38
C PRO A 78 5.08 -8.70 9.28
N ILE A 79 6.34 -8.69 9.70
CA ILE A 79 6.92 -9.66 10.61
C ILE A 79 7.14 -8.93 11.95
N ASN A 80 6.59 -9.50 13.03
CA ASN A 80 6.88 -9.03 14.38
C ASN A 80 8.16 -9.71 14.88
N ASP A 81 9.29 -9.23 14.46
CA ASP A 81 10.62 -9.71 14.81
C ASP A 81 11.31 -8.83 15.86
N LYS A 82 12.55 -9.19 16.20
CA LYS A 82 13.34 -8.43 17.16
C LYS A 82 13.53 -6.97 16.72
N PHE A 83 13.80 -6.74 15.43
CA PHE A 83 14.00 -5.39 14.90
C PHE A 83 12.77 -4.50 15.03
N ALA A 84 11.59 -5.02 14.69
CA ALA A 84 10.33 -4.31 14.86
C ALA A 84 10.02 -3.99 16.32
N ASN A 85 10.34 -4.93 17.23
CA ASN A 85 10.18 -4.71 18.68
C ASN A 85 11.18 -3.69 19.23
N ASP A 86 12.42 -3.71 18.79
CA ASP A 86 13.42 -2.70 19.18
C ASP A 86 12.99 -1.28 18.76
N ILE A 87 12.41 -1.14 17.57
CA ILE A 87 11.83 0.14 17.11
C ILE A 87 10.63 0.54 17.97
N LEU A 88 9.76 -0.41 18.31
CA LEU A 88 8.61 -0.14 19.17
C LEU A 88 9.03 0.33 20.57
N GLU A 89 10.03 -0.28 21.16
CA GLU A 89 10.59 0.14 22.45
C GLU A 89 11.12 1.58 22.39
N GLU A 90 11.89 1.91 21.35
CA GLU A 90 12.41 3.26 21.16
C GLU A 90 11.28 4.28 20.93
N LEU A 91 10.26 3.92 20.14
CA LEU A 91 9.08 4.75 19.93
C LEU A 91 8.31 5.01 21.23
N LYS A 92 8.20 4.02 22.12
CA LYS A 92 7.48 4.13 23.40
C LYS A 92 8.10 5.13 24.37
N ILE A 93 9.39 5.44 24.24
CA ILE A 93 10.05 6.52 25.02
C ILE A 93 9.31 7.85 24.79
N TYR A 94 8.85 8.11 23.57
CA TYR A 94 8.19 9.37 23.19
C TYR A 94 6.67 9.22 23.07
N LYS A 95 6.18 8.04 22.76
CA LYS A 95 4.76 7.71 22.55
C LYS A 95 4.41 6.40 23.27
N PRO A 96 4.09 6.44 24.57
CA PRO A 96 3.84 5.24 25.38
C PRO A 96 2.78 4.28 24.80
N ASN A 97 1.81 4.82 24.06
CA ASN A 97 0.73 4.06 23.42
C ASN A 97 1.08 3.58 22.00
N ALA A 98 2.35 3.71 21.55
CA ALA A 98 2.77 3.19 20.26
C ALA A 98 2.55 1.67 20.18
N ARG A 99 2.18 1.21 18.98
CA ARG A 99 1.91 -0.20 18.70
C ARG A 99 2.32 -0.56 17.27
N ILE A 100 2.69 -1.83 17.09
CA ILE A 100 2.88 -2.38 15.74
C ILE A 100 1.51 -2.68 15.15
N THR A 101 1.28 -2.24 13.93
CA THR A 101 0.06 -2.54 13.16
C THR A 101 0.41 -2.98 11.76
N ALA A 102 -0.47 -3.77 11.15
CA ALA A 102 -0.40 -4.10 9.73
C ALA A 102 -1.32 -3.17 8.95
N VAL A 103 -0.86 -2.70 7.79
CA VAL A 103 -1.66 -1.87 6.89
C VAL A 103 -1.65 -2.48 5.49
N HIS A 104 -2.79 -2.41 4.80
CA HIS A 104 -2.90 -2.76 3.38
C HIS A 104 -2.37 -1.61 2.51
N ALA A 105 -1.06 -1.37 2.55
CA ALA A 105 -0.41 -0.34 1.75
C ALA A 105 0.73 -0.97 0.94
N GLY A 106 0.98 -0.45 -0.26
CA GLY A 106 2.21 -0.72 -0.99
C GLY A 106 3.32 0.10 -0.34
N LEU A 107 4.16 -0.55 0.45
CA LEU A 107 5.29 0.08 1.12
C LEU A 107 6.60 -0.42 0.54
N GLU A 108 7.61 0.41 0.57
CA GLU A 108 8.98 0.10 0.12
C GLU A 108 9.56 -1.11 0.83
N CYS A 109 9.15 -1.37 2.07
CA CYS A 109 9.51 -2.58 2.82
C CYS A 109 9.21 -3.87 2.05
N GLY A 110 8.08 -3.94 1.34
CA GLY A 110 7.73 -5.10 0.52
C GLY A 110 8.73 -5.34 -0.60
N VAL A 111 9.16 -4.27 -1.28
CA VAL A 111 10.15 -4.33 -2.36
C VAL A 111 11.52 -4.76 -1.84
N LEU A 112 11.94 -4.22 -0.69
CA LEU A 112 13.23 -4.58 -0.08
C LEU A 112 13.26 -6.04 0.36
N LEU A 113 12.20 -6.52 1.00
CA LEU A 113 12.08 -7.91 1.47
C LEU A 113 12.01 -8.92 0.31
N GLU A 114 11.42 -8.56 -0.82
CA GLU A 114 11.41 -9.41 -2.02
C GLU A 114 12.81 -9.53 -2.63
N LYS A 115 13.58 -8.45 -2.62
CA LYS A 115 14.93 -8.43 -3.21
C LYS A 115 16.00 -9.06 -2.33
N LYS A 116 15.82 -9.09 -1.02
CA LYS A 116 16.82 -9.63 -0.08
C LYS A 116 16.16 -10.51 0.99
N ALA A 117 16.33 -11.80 0.85
CA ALA A 117 15.89 -12.76 1.85
C ALA A 117 16.60 -12.54 3.21
N GLY A 118 15.86 -12.73 4.30
CA GLY A 118 16.37 -12.55 5.66
C GLY A 118 16.52 -11.09 6.11
N LEU A 119 16.05 -10.13 5.31
CA LEU A 119 15.99 -8.74 5.74
C LEU A 119 14.82 -8.54 6.73
N SER A 120 15.06 -7.79 7.79
CA SER A 120 14.02 -7.23 8.65
C SER A 120 13.68 -5.81 8.21
N ALA A 121 12.41 -5.48 8.12
CA ALA A 121 11.98 -4.15 7.72
C ALA A 121 10.73 -3.72 8.51
N CYS A 122 10.76 -2.47 8.96
CA CYS A 122 9.64 -1.84 9.65
C CYS A 122 9.48 -0.41 9.11
N SER A 123 8.26 -0.01 8.84
CA SER A 123 7.96 1.36 8.39
C SER A 123 7.56 2.21 9.60
N ILE A 124 8.26 3.33 9.77
CA ILE A 124 7.93 4.39 10.74
C ILE A 124 7.95 5.73 10.04
N GLY A 125 7.19 6.69 10.55
CA GLY A 125 7.17 8.02 9.95
C GLY A 125 6.44 9.02 10.82
N PRO A 126 6.51 10.31 10.46
CA PRO A 126 5.77 11.38 11.12
C PRO A 126 4.26 11.27 10.87
N ASN A 127 3.49 12.05 11.60
CA ASN A 127 2.06 12.19 11.35
C ASN A 127 1.85 12.95 10.04
N ILE A 128 1.18 12.29 9.11
CA ILE A 128 0.77 12.86 7.81
C ILE A 128 -0.74 12.98 7.80
N TYR A 129 -1.23 14.15 7.42
CA TYR A 129 -2.66 14.45 7.30
C TYR A 129 -3.05 14.61 5.84
N SER A 130 -4.22 14.12 5.48
CA SER A 130 -4.78 14.17 4.12
C SER A 130 -3.81 13.64 3.04
N PRO A 131 -3.18 12.46 3.21
CA PRO A 131 -2.20 11.96 2.26
C PRO A 131 -2.80 11.83 0.85
N HIS A 132 -1.97 12.02 -0.17
CA HIS A 132 -2.35 11.98 -1.59
C HIS A 132 -3.38 13.03 -2.02
N SER A 133 -3.43 14.15 -1.33
CA SER A 133 -4.32 15.28 -1.68
C SER A 133 -3.57 16.60 -1.73
N THR A 134 -4.21 17.63 -2.29
CA THR A 134 -3.66 19.01 -2.32
C THR A 134 -3.57 19.65 -0.92
N ARG A 135 -4.14 19.01 0.11
CA ARG A 135 -4.08 19.42 1.52
C ARG A 135 -3.13 18.57 2.33
N GLU A 136 -2.33 17.73 1.69
CA GLU A 136 -1.35 16.92 2.39
C GLU A 136 -0.35 17.78 3.15
N HIS A 137 -0.17 17.47 4.42
CA HIS A 137 0.79 18.15 5.28
C HIS A 137 1.31 17.22 6.38
N CYS A 138 2.50 17.55 6.88
CA CYS A 138 3.20 16.82 7.92
C CYS A 138 3.26 17.65 9.21
N GLU A 139 3.08 16.98 10.35
CA GLU A 139 3.30 17.59 11.66
C GLU A 139 4.81 17.65 11.95
N VAL A 140 5.39 18.84 11.96
CA VAL A 140 6.83 19.06 12.15
C VAL A 140 7.33 18.48 13.48
N ALA A 141 6.58 18.63 14.57
CA ALA A 141 6.95 18.09 15.87
C ALA A 141 7.09 16.55 15.82
N SER A 142 6.23 15.85 15.08
CA SER A 142 6.32 14.42 14.90
C SER A 142 7.51 13.99 14.05
N ALA A 143 7.89 14.79 13.06
CA ALA A 143 9.09 14.53 12.26
C ALA A 143 10.37 14.62 13.11
N LEU A 144 10.46 15.64 13.97
CA LEU A 144 11.59 15.79 14.88
C LEU A 144 11.71 14.66 15.91
N PHE A 145 10.60 14.11 16.38
CA PHE A 145 10.69 12.98 17.29
C PHE A 145 11.06 11.67 16.56
N ILE A 146 10.58 11.44 15.33
CA ILE A 146 10.98 10.30 14.51
C ILE A 146 12.49 10.33 14.23
N GLU A 147 13.07 11.49 13.98
CA GLU A 147 14.53 11.63 13.87
C GLU A 147 15.26 11.10 15.11
N LYS A 148 14.78 11.46 16.31
CA LYS A 148 15.37 10.96 17.57
C LYS A 148 15.27 9.44 17.70
N VAL A 149 14.10 8.87 17.35
CA VAL A 149 13.90 7.41 17.33
C VAL A 149 14.88 6.73 16.38
N VAL A 150 15.03 7.24 15.14
CA VAL A 150 15.98 6.69 14.17
C VAL A 150 17.42 6.74 14.71
N ARG A 151 17.83 7.85 15.31
CA ARG A 151 19.16 7.98 15.95
C ARG A 151 19.35 6.98 17.08
N GLY A 152 18.33 6.76 17.92
CA GLY A 152 18.37 5.75 19.00
C GLY A 152 18.58 4.33 18.47
N ILE A 153 17.82 3.96 17.43
CA ILE A 153 17.95 2.64 16.77
C ILE A 153 19.33 2.48 16.11
N VAL A 154 19.79 3.48 15.36
CA VAL A 154 21.13 3.43 14.73
C VAL A 154 22.23 3.26 15.78
N LYS A 155 22.14 3.96 16.91
CA LYS A 155 23.08 3.81 18.02
C LYS A 155 23.04 2.38 18.61
N LYS A 156 21.84 1.83 18.84
CA LYS A 156 21.63 0.47 19.37
C LYS A 156 22.24 -0.62 18.47
N TYR A 157 22.28 -0.42 17.16
CA TYR A 157 22.79 -1.40 16.19
C TYR A 157 24.24 -1.17 15.76
N ASN A 158 24.86 -0.05 16.18
CA ASN A 158 26.27 0.26 15.92
C ASN A 158 27.15 0.16 17.19
N SER A 159 26.60 -0.21 18.32
CA SER A 159 27.30 -0.53 19.56
C SER A 159 27.56 -2.02 19.65
#